data_11584995a9f85fcae06d43bab25a5a56
#
_entry.id   11584995a9f85fcae06d43bab25a5a56
#
_cell.length_a   1.000
_cell.length_b   1.000
_cell.length_c   1.000
_cell.angle_alpha   90.00
_cell.angle_beta   90.00
_cell.angle_gamma   90.00
#
_symmetry.space_group_name_H-M   'P 1'
#
loop_
_entity.id
_entity.type
_entity.pdbx_description
1 polymer ?
#
loop_
_entity_poly.entity_id
_entity_poly.type
_entity_poly.pdbx_seq_one_letter_code
_entity_poly.pdbx_strand_id
1 'polypeptide(L)'
;WRVKLRLSIETDLLEEIRERAEETAIGVFGENLRDLLLAAPAGHYAVLGLDPGFRTGVKTAVIDSTGRVLAHDVLMMHTSTAQKQRAEAQLIDLCRKYKPAFIAIGNGTASRETSAIVGDVLRTHSDIEAQRVMVSEAGASVYSASELATEELPNLDVSYRGAVSIARR
;
A
#
# COMPACT_ATOMS: atom_id res chain seq x y z
N TRP A 1 47.01 -25.07 -14.66
CA TRP A 1 46.15 -24.11 -15.32
C TRP A 1 44.67 -24.42 -15.10
N ARG A 2 44.19 -25.52 -15.62
CA ARG A 2 42.72 -25.85 -15.61
C ARG A 2 42.08 -25.94 -14.21
N VAL A 3 42.82 -26.33 -13.18
CA VAL A 3 42.24 -26.65 -11.86
C VAL A 3 42.32 -25.47 -10.88
N LYS A 4 43.32 -24.59 -10.95
CA LYS A 4 43.51 -23.50 -10.01
C LYS A 4 43.23 -22.12 -10.65
N LEU A 5 43.92 -21.81 -11.76
CA LEU A 5 43.80 -20.48 -12.37
C LEU A 5 42.40 -20.25 -13.00
N ARG A 6 41.81 -21.25 -13.61
CA ARG A 6 40.48 -21.10 -14.18
C ARG A 6 39.43 -20.80 -13.13
N LEU A 7 39.42 -21.55 -12.03
CA LEU A 7 38.46 -21.35 -10.94
C LEU A 7 38.64 -19.96 -10.28
N SER A 8 39.89 -19.52 -10.07
CA SER A 8 40.15 -18.19 -9.52
C SER A 8 39.65 -17.09 -10.45
N ILE A 9 40.00 -17.15 -11.74
CA ILE A 9 39.54 -16.16 -12.73
C ILE A 9 38.02 -16.15 -12.88
N GLU A 10 37.38 -17.33 -12.91
CA GLU A 10 35.91 -17.41 -12.97
C GLU A 10 35.28 -16.79 -11.73
N THR A 11 35.83 -17.01 -10.54
CA THR A 11 35.32 -16.41 -9.29
C THR A 11 35.49 -14.88 -9.30
N ASP A 12 36.69 -14.40 -9.63
CA ASP A 12 36.99 -12.98 -9.67
C ASP A 12 36.12 -12.22 -10.69
N LEU A 13 35.93 -12.81 -11.88
CA LEU A 13 35.04 -12.23 -12.90
C LEU A 13 33.57 -12.22 -12.49
N LEU A 14 33.09 -13.29 -11.86
CA LEU A 14 31.72 -13.36 -11.37
C LEU A 14 31.48 -12.35 -10.24
N GLU A 15 32.47 -12.16 -9.37
CA GLU A 15 32.41 -11.16 -8.30
C GLU A 15 32.35 -9.74 -8.87
N GLU A 16 33.21 -9.40 -9.84
CA GLU A 16 33.18 -8.09 -10.52
C GLU A 16 31.82 -7.85 -11.21
N ILE A 17 31.28 -8.86 -11.92
CA ILE A 17 29.99 -8.75 -12.58
C ILE A 17 28.88 -8.53 -11.55
N ARG A 18 28.94 -9.23 -10.42
CA ARG A 18 27.95 -9.10 -9.34
C ARG A 18 27.99 -7.70 -8.74
N GLU A 19 29.17 -7.19 -8.40
CA GLU A 19 29.34 -5.84 -7.85
C GLU A 19 28.76 -4.76 -8.79
N ARG A 20 29.08 -4.86 -10.08
CA ARG A 20 28.54 -3.93 -11.09
C ARG A 20 27.02 -4.03 -11.23
N ALA A 21 26.46 -5.24 -11.14
CA ALA A 21 25.02 -5.46 -11.16
C ALA A 21 24.35 -4.89 -9.91
N GLU A 22 24.95 -5.06 -8.73
CA GLU A 22 24.47 -4.51 -7.47
C GLU A 22 24.49 -2.97 -7.48
N GLU A 23 25.57 -2.35 -7.93
CA GLU A 23 25.65 -0.88 -8.08
C GLU A 23 24.57 -0.35 -9.02
N THR A 24 24.38 -1.01 -10.15
CA THR A 24 23.33 -0.64 -11.10
C THR A 24 21.94 -0.76 -10.48
N ALA A 25 21.67 -1.86 -9.77
CA ALA A 25 20.39 -2.09 -9.10
C ALA A 25 20.11 -1.05 -8.01
N ILE A 26 21.14 -0.68 -7.22
CA ILE A 26 21.03 0.38 -6.19
C ILE A 26 20.76 1.73 -6.85
N GLY A 27 21.41 2.06 -7.97
CA GLY A 27 21.17 3.27 -8.72
C GLY A 27 19.72 3.37 -9.22
N VAL A 28 19.23 2.33 -9.89
CA VAL A 28 17.84 2.25 -10.38
C VAL A 28 16.84 2.34 -9.23
N PHE A 29 17.11 1.67 -8.10
CA PHE A 29 16.26 1.77 -6.92
C PHE A 29 16.22 3.20 -6.37
N GLY A 30 17.39 3.87 -6.29
CA GLY A 30 17.49 5.25 -5.82
C GLY A 30 16.71 6.24 -6.70
N GLU A 31 16.79 6.10 -8.02
CA GLU A 31 16.02 6.91 -8.98
C GLU A 31 14.51 6.67 -8.83
N ASN A 32 14.07 5.42 -8.80
CA ASN A 32 12.66 5.07 -8.60
C ASN A 32 12.11 5.60 -7.27
N LEU A 33 12.91 5.50 -6.20
CA LEU A 33 12.53 6.04 -4.88
C LEU A 33 12.39 7.56 -4.93
N ARG A 34 13.34 8.24 -5.57
CA ARG A 34 13.28 9.69 -5.75
C ARG A 34 12.03 10.12 -6.51
N ASP A 35 11.74 9.47 -7.63
CA ASP A 35 10.56 9.78 -8.44
C ASP A 35 9.26 9.56 -7.63
N LEU A 36 9.21 8.48 -6.83
CA LEU A 36 8.09 8.21 -5.95
C LEU A 36 7.92 9.29 -4.87
N LEU A 37 9.02 9.72 -4.23
CA LEU A 37 8.99 10.75 -3.19
C LEU A 37 8.68 12.15 -3.72
N LEU A 38 9.04 12.43 -4.98
CA LEU A 38 8.79 13.70 -5.66
C LEU A 38 7.51 13.69 -6.50
N ALA A 39 6.75 12.59 -6.49
CA ALA A 39 5.47 12.53 -7.19
C ALA A 39 4.54 13.64 -6.70
N ALA A 40 3.80 14.25 -7.64
CA ALA A 40 2.86 15.32 -7.32
C ALA A 40 1.76 14.80 -6.37
N PRO A 41 1.46 15.50 -5.28
CA PRO A 41 0.39 15.11 -4.37
C PRO A 41 -0.97 15.19 -5.08
N ALA A 42 -1.88 14.30 -4.72
CA ALA A 42 -3.26 14.29 -5.26
C ALA A 42 -4.07 15.54 -4.90
N GLY A 43 -3.60 16.35 -3.95
CA GLY A 43 -4.26 17.56 -3.46
C GLY A 43 -4.95 17.34 -2.10
N HIS A 44 -5.74 18.34 -1.71
CA HIS A 44 -6.41 18.36 -0.40
C HIS A 44 -7.75 17.62 -0.45
N TYR A 45 -7.73 16.31 -0.48
CA TYR A 45 -8.94 15.46 -0.51
C TYR A 45 -9.01 14.51 0.68
N ALA A 46 -10.22 14.12 1.06
CA ALA A 46 -10.40 12.97 1.92
C ALA A 46 -10.07 11.69 1.13
N VAL A 47 -9.34 10.77 1.73
CA VAL A 47 -8.91 9.52 1.11
C VAL A 47 -9.24 8.34 2.01
N LEU A 48 -9.74 7.26 1.42
CA LEU A 48 -9.88 5.96 2.06
C LEU A 48 -8.70 5.08 1.65
N GLY A 49 -7.79 4.81 2.56
CA GLY A 49 -6.67 3.89 2.34
C GLY A 49 -7.05 2.46 2.68
N LEU A 50 -6.69 1.55 1.82
CA LEU A 50 -6.89 0.11 1.98
C LEU A 50 -5.52 -0.60 1.94
N ASP A 51 -5.23 -1.33 3.01
CA ASP A 51 -4.06 -2.22 3.13
C ASP A 51 -4.53 -3.68 3.04
N PRO A 52 -4.45 -4.30 1.86
CA PRO A 52 -5.06 -5.60 1.61
C PRO A 52 -4.36 -6.75 2.32
N GLY A 53 -5.15 -7.71 2.82
CA GLY A 53 -4.65 -8.96 3.39
C GLY A 53 -5.70 -10.07 3.32
N PHE A 54 -5.28 -11.28 2.93
CA PHE A 54 -6.19 -12.42 2.80
C PHE A 54 -6.71 -12.92 4.15
N ARG A 55 -5.81 -13.16 5.11
CA ARG A 55 -6.16 -13.78 6.38
C ARG A 55 -6.60 -12.78 7.44
N THR A 56 -5.97 -11.65 7.50
CA THR A 56 -6.19 -10.62 8.52
C THR A 56 -7.23 -9.58 8.12
N GLY A 57 -7.81 -9.73 6.91
CA GLY A 57 -8.71 -8.75 6.31
C GLY A 57 -7.98 -7.55 5.72
N VAL A 58 -8.73 -6.67 5.09
CA VAL A 58 -8.25 -5.41 4.52
C VAL A 58 -8.31 -4.35 5.61
N LYS A 59 -7.15 -3.88 6.07
CA LYS A 59 -7.08 -2.76 7.02
C LYS A 59 -7.44 -1.49 6.30
N THR A 60 -8.31 -0.69 6.90
CA THR A 60 -8.78 0.54 6.30
C THR A 60 -8.50 1.74 7.19
N ALA A 61 -8.19 2.87 6.57
CA ALA A 61 -8.12 4.15 7.25
C ALA A 61 -8.70 5.26 6.38
N VAL A 62 -9.55 6.09 6.94
CA VAL A 62 -10.04 7.30 6.29
C VAL A 62 -9.26 8.48 6.84
N ILE A 63 -8.70 9.28 5.93
CA ILE A 63 -8.05 10.55 6.29
C ILE A 63 -8.80 11.74 5.70
N ASP A 64 -8.69 12.88 6.37
CA ASP A 64 -9.17 14.14 5.83
C ASP A 64 -8.15 14.80 4.89
N SER A 65 -8.49 15.96 4.35
CA SER A 65 -7.63 16.74 3.46
C SER A 65 -6.32 17.23 4.10
N THR A 66 -6.16 17.10 5.42
CA THR A 66 -4.93 17.44 6.15
C THR A 66 -4.09 16.20 6.50
N GLY A 67 -4.57 15.01 6.13
CA GLY A 67 -3.93 13.72 6.47
C GLY A 67 -4.26 13.19 7.87
N ARG A 68 -5.19 13.83 8.60
CA ARG A 68 -5.64 13.37 9.92
C ARG A 68 -6.58 12.18 9.79
N VAL A 69 -6.39 11.17 10.62
CA VAL A 69 -7.24 9.97 10.64
C VAL A 69 -8.61 10.29 11.21
N LEU A 70 -9.65 10.02 10.43
CA LEU A 70 -11.06 10.20 10.80
C LEU A 70 -11.70 8.89 11.29
N ALA A 71 -11.31 7.77 10.69
CA ALA A 71 -11.81 6.43 11.03
C ALA A 71 -10.83 5.36 10.60
N HIS A 72 -10.93 4.19 11.22
CA HIS A 72 -10.24 2.98 10.81
C HIS A 72 -11.14 1.76 11.07
N ASP A 73 -10.95 0.70 10.29
CA ASP A 73 -11.72 -0.54 10.40
C ASP A 73 -10.96 -1.71 9.73
N VAL A 74 -11.51 -2.91 9.82
CA VAL A 74 -11.06 -4.11 9.11
C VAL A 74 -12.19 -4.67 8.28
N LEU A 75 -12.00 -4.75 6.97
CA LEU A 75 -12.98 -5.30 6.03
C LEU A 75 -12.59 -6.74 5.66
N MET A 76 -13.43 -7.71 6.05
CA MET A 76 -13.20 -9.15 5.78
C MET A 76 -13.68 -9.53 4.38
N MET A 77 -13.03 -8.96 3.35
CA MET A 77 -13.45 -9.09 1.94
C MET A 77 -13.14 -10.44 1.30
N HIS A 78 -12.18 -11.20 1.85
CA HIS A 78 -11.61 -12.40 1.22
C HIS A 78 -11.93 -13.70 1.96
N THR A 79 -12.99 -13.72 2.75
CA THR A 79 -13.40 -14.84 3.58
C THR A 79 -14.71 -15.45 3.07
N SER A 80 -15.66 -15.74 3.94
CA SER A 80 -16.97 -16.30 3.54
C SER A 80 -17.83 -15.26 2.81
N THR A 81 -18.79 -15.76 2.01
CA THR A 81 -19.75 -14.89 1.28
C THR A 81 -20.48 -13.91 2.22
N ALA A 82 -20.89 -14.36 3.41
CA ALA A 82 -21.56 -13.50 4.38
C ALA A 82 -20.64 -12.39 4.93
N GLN A 83 -19.36 -12.69 5.15
CA GLN A 83 -18.38 -11.69 5.59
C GLN A 83 -18.04 -10.71 4.47
N LYS A 84 -17.94 -11.19 3.23
CA LYS A 84 -17.74 -10.34 2.06
C LYS A 84 -18.89 -9.34 1.93
N GLN A 85 -20.15 -9.78 2.00
CA GLN A 85 -21.32 -8.88 1.94
C GLN A 85 -21.31 -7.83 3.05
N ARG A 86 -20.94 -8.21 4.27
CA ARG A 86 -20.78 -7.25 5.39
C ARG A 86 -19.66 -6.23 5.11
N ALA A 87 -18.52 -6.69 4.61
CA ALA A 87 -17.41 -5.83 4.26
C ALA A 87 -17.76 -4.85 3.14
N GLU A 88 -18.53 -5.28 2.14
CA GLU A 88 -19.05 -4.40 1.09
C GLU A 88 -20.01 -3.34 1.66
N ALA A 89 -20.92 -3.72 2.55
CA ALA A 89 -21.80 -2.76 3.24
C ALA A 89 -21.02 -1.75 4.08
N GLN A 90 -20.02 -2.21 4.85
CA GLN A 90 -19.14 -1.33 5.63
C GLN A 90 -18.35 -0.37 4.72
N LEU A 91 -17.83 -0.83 3.58
CA LEU A 91 -17.16 0.02 2.60
C LEU A 91 -18.09 1.12 2.07
N ILE A 92 -19.32 0.76 1.72
CA ILE A 92 -20.34 1.71 1.25
C ILE A 92 -20.65 2.75 2.32
N ASP A 93 -20.83 2.32 3.58
CA ASP A 93 -21.11 3.22 4.69
C ASP A 93 -19.94 4.19 4.95
N LEU A 94 -18.69 3.71 4.88
CA LEU A 94 -17.50 4.57 4.97
C LEU A 94 -17.47 5.60 3.84
N CYS A 95 -17.73 5.18 2.60
CA CYS A 95 -17.75 6.09 1.45
C CYS A 95 -18.86 7.13 1.56
N ARG A 96 -20.07 6.74 1.96
CA ARG A 96 -21.19 7.68 2.13
C ARG A 96 -20.98 8.67 3.27
N LYS A 97 -20.42 8.19 4.38
CA LYS A 97 -20.18 9.00 5.58
C LYS A 97 -19.06 10.03 5.39
N TYR A 98 -17.95 9.61 4.81
CA TYR A 98 -16.74 10.44 4.73
C TYR A 98 -16.52 11.05 3.35
N LYS A 99 -17.22 10.59 2.33
CA LYS A 99 -17.15 11.09 0.93
C LYS A 99 -15.72 11.23 0.43
N PRO A 100 -14.89 10.17 0.51
CA PRO A 100 -13.52 10.25 0.02
C PRO A 100 -13.53 10.49 -1.49
N ALA A 101 -12.64 11.34 -1.97
CA ALA A 101 -12.43 11.53 -3.42
C ALA A 101 -11.67 10.35 -4.02
N PHE A 102 -10.81 9.71 -3.23
CA PHE A 102 -10.01 8.58 -3.67
C PHE A 102 -10.11 7.40 -2.70
N ILE A 103 -10.10 6.19 -3.28
CA ILE A 103 -9.89 4.93 -2.58
C ILE A 103 -8.53 4.41 -3.00
N ALA A 104 -7.52 4.65 -2.16
CA ALA A 104 -6.15 4.23 -2.38
C ALA A 104 -5.95 2.78 -1.91
N ILE A 105 -5.51 1.89 -2.79
CA ILE A 105 -5.32 0.48 -2.51
C ILE A 105 -3.84 0.14 -2.63
N GLY A 106 -3.23 -0.38 -1.57
CA GLY A 106 -1.86 -0.86 -1.59
C GLY A 106 -1.67 -1.99 -2.60
N ASN A 107 -0.54 -1.99 -3.32
CA ASN A 107 -0.29 -2.91 -4.43
C ASN A 107 0.30 -4.28 -4.04
N GLY A 108 0.26 -4.65 -2.77
CA GLY A 108 0.77 -5.93 -2.27
C GLY A 108 -0.20 -7.10 -2.42
N THR A 109 -0.12 -8.02 -1.46
CA THR A 109 -0.93 -9.24 -1.42
C THR A 109 -2.42 -8.93 -1.40
N ALA A 110 -3.25 -9.67 -2.15
CA ALA A 110 -4.70 -9.50 -2.27
C ALA A 110 -5.16 -8.14 -2.88
N SER A 111 -4.26 -7.36 -3.43
CA SER A 111 -4.57 -6.04 -4.00
C SER A 111 -5.51 -6.13 -5.20
N ARG A 112 -5.32 -7.11 -6.09
CA ARG A 112 -6.16 -7.29 -7.29
C ARG A 112 -7.59 -7.66 -6.93
N GLU A 113 -7.75 -8.58 -5.99
CA GLU A 113 -9.05 -9.05 -5.49
C GLU A 113 -9.78 -7.92 -4.76
N THR A 114 -9.08 -7.20 -3.87
CA THR A 114 -9.63 -6.01 -3.20
C THR A 114 -10.06 -4.96 -4.22
N SER A 115 -9.20 -4.67 -5.19
CA SER A 115 -9.49 -3.71 -6.27
C SER A 115 -10.71 -4.12 -7.10
N ALA A 116 -10.88 -5.40 -7.39
CA ALA A 116 -12.07 -5.89 -8.11
C ALA A 116 -13.35 -5.64 -7.30
N ILE A 117 -13.36 -6.00 -6.00
CA ILE A 117 -14.51 -5.79 -5.11
C ILE A 117 -14.86 -4.30 -5.00
N VAL A 118 -13.87 -3.44 -4.78
CA VAL A 118 -14.08 -1.97 -4.74
C VAL A 118 -14.64 -1.48 -6.06
N GLY A 119 -14.14 -1.97 -7.20
CA GLY A 119 -14.64 -1.62 -8.52
C GLY A 119 -16.10 -2.04 -8.74
N ASP A 120 -16.50 -3.20 -8.23
CA ASP A 120 -17.89 -3.68 -8.29
C ASP A 120 -18.81 -2.80 -7.45
N VAL A 121 -18.39 -2.44 -6.24
CA VAL A 121 -19.12 -1.53 -5.36
C VAL A 121 -19.34 -0.17 -6.02
N LEU A 122 -18.30 0.44 -6.58
CA LEU A 122 -18.39 1.75 -7.25
C LEU A 122 -19.28 1.72 -8.50
N ARG A 123 -19.28 0.62 -9.25
CA ARG A 123 -20.18 0.46 -10.41
C ARG A 123 -21.65 0.31 -10.00
N THR A 124 -21.92 -0.35 -8.88
CA THR A 124 -23.27 -0.61 -8.40
C THR A 124 -23.87 0.58 -7.67
N HIS A 125 -23.05 1.42 -7.08
CA HIS A 125 -23.45 2.55 -6.25
C HIS A 125 -22.97 3.87 -6.87
N SER A 126 -23.69 4.38 -7.83
CA SER A 126 -23.40 5.64 -8.56
C SER A 126 -23.47 6.90 -7.70
N ASP A 127 -23.98 6.79 -6.48
CA ASP A 127 -23.98 7.85 -5.46
C ASP A 127 -22.59 8.04 -4.80
N ILE A 128 -21.65 7.11 -5.03
CA ILE A 128 -20.28 7.17 -4.52
C ILE A 128 -19.36 7.66 -5.65
N GLU A 129 -18.93 8.92 -5.57
CA GLU A 129 -18.11 9.57 -6.60
C GLU A 129 -16.58 9.33 -6.42
N ALA A 130 -16.18 8.38 -5.58
CA ALA A 130 -14.78 8.10 -5.30
C ALA A 130 -14.06 7.44 -6.50
N GLN A 131 -12.81 7.84 -6.75
CA GLN A 131 -11.94 7.20 -7.73
C GLN A 131 -11.04 6.15 -7.06
N ARG A 132 -10.98 4.95 -7.64
CA ARG A 132 -10.09 3.88 -7.19
C ARG A 132 -8.71 4.04 -7.80
N VAL A 133 -7.68 4.06 -6.94
CA VAL A 133 -6.28 4.22 -7.33
C VAL A 133 -5.42 3.13 -6.68
N MET A 134 -4.54 2.50 -7.46
CA MET A 134 -3.52 1.61 -6.91
C MET A 134 -2.30 2.43 -6.53
N VAL A 135 -1.81 2.26 -5.31
CA VAL A 135 -0.61 2.95 -4.82
C VAL A 135 0.43 1.96 -4.32
N SER A 136 1.70 2.36 -4.38
CA SER A 136 2.77 1.53 -3.85
C SER A 136 2.68 1.46 -2.32
N GLU A 137 2.68 0.25 -1.75
CA GLU A 137 2.78 0.04 -0.31
C GLU A 137 4.23 -0.01 0.20
N ALA A 138 5.21 0.18 -0.71
CA ALA A 138 6.62 0.17 -0.34
C ALA A 138 6.91 1.18 0.78
N GLY A 139 7.50 0.70 1.87
CA GLY A 139 7.77 1.49 3.06
C GLY A 139 6.57 1.66 4.03
N ALA A 140 5.34 1.27 3.69
CA ALA A 140 4.20 1.38 4.59
C ALA A 140 4.41 0.55 5.88
N SER A 141 4.95 -0.66 5.76
CA SER A 141 5.30 -1.50 6.91
C SER A 141 6.44 -0.91 7.75
N VAL A 142 7.44 -0.29 7.10
CA VAL A 142 8.54 0.39 7.79
C VAL A 142 8.02 1.60 8.56
N TYR A 143 7.20 2.43 7.93
CA TYR A 143 6.56 3.56 8.59
C TYR A 143 5.71 3.10 9.78
N SER A 144 4.85 2.10 9.60
CA SER A 144 3.91 1.65 10.64
C SER A 144 4.60 1.21 11.93
N ALA A 145 5.81 0.64 11.84
CA ALA A 145 6.63 0.18 12.95
C ALA A 145 7.62 1.24 13.49
N SER A 146 7.72 2.42 12.86
CA SER A 146 8.68 3.45 13.23
C SER A 146 8.28 4.19 14.52
N GLU A 147 9.27 4.79 15.16
CA GLU A 147 9.05 5.71 16.30
C GLU A 147 8.20 6.90 15.87
N LEU A 148 8.49 7.47 14.69
CA LEU A 148 7.71 8.56 14.11
C LEU A 148 6.21 8.25 14.02
N ALA A 149 5.85 7.08 13.51
CA ALA A 149 4.44 6.67 13.44
C ALA A 149 3.83 6.43 14.82
N THR A 150 4.63 6.05 15.81
CA THR A 150 4.19 5.87 17.19
C THR A 150 3.92 7.22 17.88
N GLU A 151 4.76 8.20 17.63
CA GLU A 151 4.57 9.58 18.13
C GLU A 151 3.38 10.27 17.45
N GLU A 152 3.26 10.10 16.13
CA GLU A 152 2.21 10.73 15.33
C GLU A 152 0.82 10.09 15.57
N LEU A 153 0.77 8.79 15.74
CA LEU A 153 -0.45 7.99 15.87
C LEU A 153 -0.42 7.11 17.15
N PRO A 154 -0.29 7.70 18.34
CA PRO A 154 -0.08 6.96 19.59
C PRO A 154 -1.25 6.04 19.95
N ASN A 155 -2.46 6.42 19.55
CA ASN A 155 -3.68 5.67 19.86
C ASN A 155 -4.12 4.72 18.75
N LEU A 156 -3.32 4.60 17.66
CA LEU A 156 -3.64 3.75 16.53
C LEU A 156 -2.74 2.51 16.54
N ASP A 157 -3.35 1.33 16.52
CA ASP A 157 -2.62 0.07 16.42
C ASP A 157 -1.75 0.03 15.15
N VAL A 158 -0.58 -0.58 15.26
CA VAL A 158 0.42 -0.71 14.18
C VAL A 158 -0.20 -1.24 12.89
N SER A 159 -1.17 -2.16 13.00
CA SER A 159 -1.82 -2.78 11.84
C SER A 159 -2.63 -1.79 10.99
N TYR A 160 -3.11 -0.68 11.54
CA TYR A 160 -3.84 0.35 10.79
C TYR A 160 -2.93 1.46 10.26
N ARG A 161 -1.75 1.65 10.85
CA ARG A 161 -0.80 2.69 10.41
C ARG A 161 -0.33 2.48 8.96
N GLY A 162 -0.28 1.20 8.51
CA GLY A 162 -0.04 0.86 7.11
C GLY A 162 -1.11 1.46 6.18
N ALA A 163 -2.38 1.28 6.50
CA ALA A 163 -3.49 1.85 5.73
C ALA A 163 -3.49 3.39 5.74
N VAL A 164 -3.09 4.03 6.86
CA VAL A 164 -2.89 5.49 6.93
C VAL A 164 -1.77 5.94 5.99
N SER A 165 -0.64 5.21 5.98
CA SER A 165 0.47 5.48 5.07
C SER A 165 0.04 5.38 3.60
N ILE A 166 -0.75 4.36 3.24
CA ILE A 166 -1.31 4.17 1.89
C ILE A 166 -2.26 5.32 1.54
N ALA A 167 -3.10 5.78 2.48
CA ALA A 167 -4.03 6.89 2.23
C ALA A 167 -3.35 8.24 2.00
N ARG A 168 -2.14 8.44 2.53
CA ARG A 168 -1.38 9.69 2.43
C ARG A 168 -0.50 9.79 1.19
N ARG A 169 -0.42 8.74 0.40
CA ARG A 169 0.38 8.67 -0.83
C ARG A 169 -0.43 9.06 -2.04
#